data_87b5c42382ced82e0284b25a2ac5ba9a
#
_entry.id   87b5c42382ced82e0284b25a2ac5ba9a
#
_cell.length_a   1.000
_cell.length_b   1.000
_cell.length_c   1.000
_cell.angle_alpha   90.00
_cell.angle_beta   90.00
_cell.angle_gamma   90.00
#
_symmetry.space_group_name_H-M   'P 1'
#
loop_
_entity.id
_entity.type
_entity.pdbx_description
1 polymer ?
#
loop_
_entity_poly.entity_id
_entity_poly.type
_entity_poly.pdbx_seq_one_letter_code
_entity_poly.pdbx_strand_id
1 'polypeptide(L)'
;ITEQQPERTAAAPVHRRQSVLIVDDSELNRKMLGQMLGSRFDIAEAASGEACLQLLEQNATGISIVLLDIHMPGIDGFTVLEEMNQKNLLEQIPVIMISSEDTVDAVRRAFDLGASDYISRPFDAKVVYQRIINTIQLYAKQRRLSAMAADLAFEKERASRMMIGILSQVVEKRNGESRDHVQRVAQLTSMLLAGLAQKTDRYPLTREMRRTIATAAALHDIGKMEICEDLLHKEGPLTEAERRTLQSHTLLGAQMLEEQPECRDDAFARTAYNICRWHHERYDG
;
A
#
# COMPACT_ATOMS: atom_id res chain seq x y z
N ILE A 1 35.65 -24.18 14.44
CA ILE A 1 35.17 -23.16 15.43
C ILE A 1 33.82 -22.71 14.91
N THR A 2 32.77 -23.28 15.49
CA THR A 2 31.36 -23.09 15.12
C THR A 2 30.87 -21.89 15.93
N GLU A 3 30.70 -20.73 15.32
CA GLU A 3 30.03 -19.59 15.95
C GLU A 3 28.52 -19.88 16.04
N GLN A 4 28.07 -20.10 17.26
CA GLN A 4 26.66 -20.13 17.60
C GLN A 4 26.10 -18.71 17.53
N GLN A 5 25.19 -18.44 16.59
CA GLN A 5 24.34 -17.26 16.61
C GLN A 5 23.41 -17.32 17.83
N PRO A 6 23.23 -16.22 18.58
CA PRO A 6 22.29 -16.21 19.69
C PRO A 6 20.86 -16.27 19.15
N GLU A 7 20.11 -17.30 19.56
CA GLU A 7 18.68 -17.39 19.37
C GLU A 7 18.00 -16.11 19.90
N ARG A 8 17.42 -15.33 18.98
CA ARG A 8 16.48 -14.28 19.36
C ARG A 8 15.24 -14.97 19.94
N THR A 9 15.19 -15.06 21.25
CA THR A 9 13.96 -15.38 21.99
C THR A 9 12.91 -14.33 21.59
N ALA A 10 11.97 -14.73 20.77
CA ALA A 10 10.77 -13.95 20.48
C ALA A 10 10.02 -13.82 21.82
N ALA A 11 10.02 -12.62 22.39
CA ALA A 11 9.19 -12.30 23.54
C ALA A 11 7.73 -12.64 23.17
N ALA A 12 7.09 -13.46 23.99
CA ALA A 12 5.68 -13.79 23.83
C ALA A 12 4.88 -12.48 23.70
N PRO A 13 3.89 -12.41 22.80
CA PRO A 13 3.08 -11.21 22.65
C PRO A 13 2.40 -10.94 24.00
N VAL A 14 2.77 -9.84 24.64
CA VAL A 14 2.04 -9.31 25.79
C VAL A 14 0.63 -9.04 25.27
N HIS A 15 -0.35 -9.87 25.65
CA HIS A 15 -1.76 -9.62 25.36
C HIS A 15 -2.17 -8.33 26.08
N ARG A 16 -1.91 -7.19 25.44
CA ARG A 16 -2.49 -5.92 25.89
C ARG A 16 -4.00 -6.08 25.82
N ARG A 17 -4.68 -5.85 26.95
CA ARG A 17 -6.14 -5.77 26.93
C ARG A 17 -6.55 -4.73 25.91
N GLN A 18 -7.64 -4.99 25.21
CA GLN A 18 -8.20 -4.05 24.26
C GLN A 18 -8.84 -2.91 25.05
N SER A 19 -8.64 -1.67 24.61
CA SER A 19 -9.15 -0.47 25.27
C SER A 19 -10.44 0.00 24.60
N VAL A 20 -11.46 0.19 25.41
CA VAL A 20 -12.79 0.74 25.02
C VAL A 20 -12.90 2.15 25.56
N LEU A 21 -13.09 3.13 24.67
CA LEU A 21 -13.42 4.51 25.05
C LEU A 21 -14.93 4.65 25.14
N ILE A 22 -15.45 4.98 26.33
CA ILE A 22 -16.87 5.24 26.58
C ILE A 22 -17.07 6.76 26.63
N VAL A 23 -17.94 7.27 25.76
CA VAL A 23 -18.24 8.69 25.60
C VAL A 23 -19.71 8.91 25.84
N ASP A 24 -20.07 9.57 26.95
CA ASP A 24 -21.44 9.82 27.41
C ASP A 24 -21.38 10.95 28.45
N ASP A 25 -22.28 11.91 28.42
CA ASP A 25 -22.30 13.00 29.38
C ASP A 25 -22.75 12.55 30.79
N SER A 26 -23.55 11.48 30.86
CA SER A 26 -24.04 10.90 32.11
C SER A 26 -22.97 10.03 32.79
N GLU A 27 -22.51 10.46 33.97
CA GLU A 27 -21.57 9.66 34.77
C GLU A 27 -22.14 8.27 35.13
N LEU A 28 -23.46 8.19 35.35
CA LEU A 28 -24.12 6.92 35.65
C LEU A 28 -24.01 5.94 34.48
N ASN A 29 -24.22 6.40 33.25
CA ASN A 29 -24.12 5.59 32.06
C ASN A 29 -22.66 5.10 31.84
N ARG A 30 -21.67 6.00 31.98
CA ARG A 30 -20.25 5.62 31.86
C ARG A 30 -19.87 4.58 32.91
N LYS A 31 -20.25 4.76 34.18
CA LYS A 31 -19.99 3.77 35.24
C LYS A 31 -20.67 2.43 34.97
N MET A 32 -21.92 2.44 34.52
CA MET A 32 -22.65 1.23 34.20
C MET A 32 -21.94 0.44 33.08
N LEU A 33 -21.62 1.09 31.94
CA LEU A 33 -20.89 0.48 30.86
C LEU A 33 -19.49 0.04 31.30
N GLY A 34 -18.78 0.85 32.07
CA GLY A 34 -17.47 0.54 32.62
C GLY A 34 -17.48 -0.70 33.52
N GLN A 35 -18.48 -0.87 34.38
CA GLN A 35 -18.63 -2.07 35.20
C GLN A 35 -18.95 -3.32 34.35
N MET A 36 -19.79 -3.17 33.34
CA MET A 36 -20.15 -4.28 32.46
C MET A 36 -18.95 -4.77 31.63
N LEU A 37 -18.06 -3.88 31.22
CA LEU A 37 -16.96 -4.18 30.27
C LEU A 37 -15.60 -4.31 30.96
N GLY A 38 -15.38 -3.69 32.12
CA GLY A 38 -14.07 -3.54 32.76
C GLY A 38 -13.42 -4.84 33.22
N SER A 39 -14.18 -5.95 33.34
CA SER A 39 -13.59 -7.26 33.62
C SER A 39 -12.75 -7.79 32.45
N ARG A 40 -12.97 -7.31 31.22
CA ARG A 40 -12.37 -7.85 30.00
C ARG A 40 -11.63 -6.82 29.16
N PHE A 41 -11.94 -5.52 29.31
CA PHE A 41 -11.35 -4.44 28.57
C PHE A 41 -10.70 -3.42 29.52
N ASP A 42 -9.73 -2.68 29.01
CA ASP A 42 -9.26 -1.46 29.65
C ASP A 42 -10.22 -0.35 29.27
N ILE A 43 -10.77 0.35 30.25
CA ILE A 43 -11.79 1.37 30.04
C ILE A 43 -11.17 2.76 30.12
N ALA A 44 -11.41 3.55 29.07
CA ALA A 44 -11.20 4.99 29.06
C ALA A 44 -12.56 5.68 29.02
N GLU A 45 -12.70 6.83 29.64
CA GLU A 45 -13.95 7.57 29.72
C GLU A 45 -13.76 9.01 29.21
N ALA A 46 -14.78 9.52 28.52
CA ALA A 46 -14.90 10.91 28.13
C ALA A 46 -16.32 11.40 28.50
N ALA A 47 -16.42 12.57 29.12
CA ALA A 47 -17.69 13.13 29.55
C ALA A 47 -18.30 14.09 28.52
N SER A 48 -17.68 14.30 27.37
CA SER A 48 -18.18 15.15 26.28
C SER A 48 -17.53 14.78 24.96
N GLY A 49 -18.07 15.28 23.84
CA GLY A 49 -17.48 15.12 22.50
C GLY A 49 -16.10 15.74 22.39
N GLU A 50 -15.89 16.93 23.00
CA GLU A 50 -14.57 17.59 23.02
C GLU A 50 -13.52 16.76 23.76
N ALA A 51 -13.88 16.18 24.91
CA ALA A 51 -12.98 15.31 25.66
C ALA A 51 -12.65 14.03 24.88
N CYS A 52 -13.61 13.48 24.13
CA CYS A 52 -13.40 12.35 23.23
C CYS A 52 -12.36 12.68 22.15
N LEU A 53 -12.55 13.78 21.42
CA LEU A 53 -11.65 14.20 20.34
C LEU A 53 -10.23 14.47 20.87
N GLN A 54 -10.09 15.10 22.03
CA GLN A 54 -8.78 15.31 22.67
C GLN A 54 -8.08 14.01 23.03
N LEU A 55 -8.80 13.02 23.57
CA LEU A 55 -8.23 11.70 23.90
C LEU A 55 -7.80 10.96 22.64
N LEU A 56 -8.57 11.05 21.56
CA LEU A 56 -8.23 10.45 20.28
C LEU A 56 -6.99 11.09 19.64
N GLU A 57 -6.82 12.41 19.74
CA GLU A 57 -5.62 13.12 19.27
C GLU A 57 -4.36 12.72 20.04
N GLN A 58 -4.48 12.50 21.34
CA GLN A 58 -3.34 12.15 22.20
C GLN A 58 -2.97 10.66 22.11
N ASN A 59 -3.92 9.76 21.91
CA ASN A 59 -3.71 8.32 22.02
C ASN A 59 -4.61 7.46 21.12
N ALA A 60 -4.76 7.83 19.86
CA ALA A 60 -5.58 7.06 18.90
C ALA A 60 -5.15 5.58 18.81
N THR A 61 -3.86 5.30 18.85
CA THR A 61 -3.31 3.93 18.72
C THR A 61 -3.58 3.05 19.94
N GLY A 62 -3.92 3.64 21.07
CA GLY A 62 -4.26 2.91 22.30
C GLY A 62 -5.72 2.50 22.40
N ILE A 63 -6.62 3.10 21.60
CA ILE A 63 -8.06 2.86 21.65
C ILE A 63 -8.45 1.83 20.57
N SER A 64 -9.14 0.77 21.00
CA SER A 64 -9.58 -0.31 20.12
C SER A 64 -10.97 -0.09 19.53
N ILE A 65 -11.84 0.63 20.25
CA ILE A 65 -13.22 0.94 19.86
C ILE A 65 -13.76 2.11 20.69
N VAL A 66 -14.65 2.90 20.12
CA VAL A 66 -15.39 3.95 20.80
C VAL A 66 -16.85 3.56 20.93
N LEU A 67 -17.40 3.70 22.14
CA LEU A 67 -18.83 3.67 22.42
C LEU A 67 -19.27 5.11 22.60
N LEU A 68 -20.11 5.64 21.72
CA LEU A 68 -20.39 7.05 21.60
C LEU A 68 -21.90 7.33 21.77
N ASP A 69 -22.26 8.09 22.81
CA ASP A 69 -23.62 8.59 22.94
C ASP A 69 -23.90 9.70 21.91
N ILE A 70 -25.14 9.77 21.44
CA ILE A 70 -25.57 10.80 20.50
C ILE A 70 -25.80 12.13 21.21
N HIS A 71 -26.53 12.08 22.32
CA HIS A 71 -27.04 13.27 22.98
C HIS A 71 -26.10 13.74 24.09
N MET A 72 -25.21 14.64 23.75
CA MET A 72 -24.28 15.27 24.69
C MET A 72 -24.35 16.79 24.57
N PRO A 73 -24.20 17.55 25.68
CA PRO A 73 -24.04 18.99 25.61
C PRO A 73 -22.78 19.39 24.82
N GLY A 74 -22.86 20.50 24.08
CA GLY A 74 -21.76 20.98 23.26
C GLY A 74 -21.67 20.25 21.95
N ILE A 75 -20.60 19.48 21.73
CA ILE A 75 -20.40 18.65 20.54
C ILE A 75 -21.15 17.32 20.70
N ASP A 76 -22.17 17.09 19.87
CA ASP A 76 -22.97 15.86 19.88
C ASP A 76 -22.20 14.67 19.25
N GLY A 77 -22.73 13.46 19.41
CA GLY A 77 -22.09 12.25 18.92
C GLY A 77 -21.98 12.19 17.38
N PHE A 78 -22.92 12.80 16.65
CA PHE A 78 -22.82 12.85 15.19
C PHE A 78 -21.69 13.77 14.74
N THR A 79 -21.52 14.91 15.40
CA THR A 79 -20.41 15.83 15.12
C THR A 79 -19.05 15.19 15.43
N VAL A 80 -18.93 14.43 16.54
CA VAL A 80 -17.72 13.65 16.83
C VAL A 80 -17.42 12.66 15.72
N LEU A 81 -18.45 11.93 15.25
CA LEU A 81 -18.31 10.94 14.19
C LEU A 81 -17.89 11.59 12.85
N GLU A 82 -18.45 12.75 12.50
CA GLU A 82 -18.07 13.54 11.33
C GLU A 82 -16.58 13.96 11.39
N GLU A 83 -16.11 14.47 12.53
CA GLU A 83 -14.71 14.84 12.71
C GLU A 83 -13.77 13.64 12.65
N MET A 84 -14.14 12.51 13.24
CA MET A 84 -13.37 11.27 13.13
C MET A 84 -13.27 10.80 11.67
N ASN A 85 -14.34 10.93 10.89
CA ASN A 85 -14.36 10.60 9.48
C ASN A 85 -13.45 11.52 8.66
N GLN A 86 -13.54 12.84 8.85
CA GLN A 86 -12.69 13.83 8.18
C GLN A 86 -11.19 13.61 8.46
N LYS A 87 -10.85 13.15 9.68
CA LYS A 87 -9.48 12.82 10.09
C LYS A 87 -9.05 11.38 9.71
N ASN A 88 -9.88 10.62 8.95
CA ASN A 88 -9.68 9.22 8.60
C ASN A 88 -9.45 8.26 9.79
N LEU A 89 -9.95 8.62 10.97
CA LEU A 89 -9.82 7.79 12.18
C LEU A 89 -10.74 6.57 12.15
N LEU A 90 -11.87 6.63 11.45
CA LEU A 90 -12.84 5.53 11.35
C LEU A 90 -12.30 4.30 10.63
N GLU A 91 -11.28 4.46 9.79
CA GLU A 91 -10.59 3.31 9.17
C GLU A 91 -9.82 2.46 10.21
N GLN A 92 -9.42 3.08 11.31
CA GLN A 92 -8.59 2.45 12.34
C GLN A 92 -9.34 2.16 13.63
N ILE A 93 -10.28 3.03 14.00
CA ILE A 93 -11.00 2.97 15.27
C ILE A 93 -12.49 2.88 14.97
N PRO A 94 -13.12 1.69 15.15
CA PRO A 94 -14.55 1.54 14.99
C PRO A 94 -15.32 2.34 16.06
N VAL A 95 -16.49 2.84 15.66
CA VAL A 95 -17.41 3.53 16.55
C VAL A 95 -18.74 2.79 16.60
N ILE A 96 -19.20 2.49 17.81
CA ILE A 96 -20.57 2.01 18.07
C ILE A 96 -21.35 3.17 18.69
N MET A 97 -22.38 3.63 18.01
CA MET A 97 -23.30 4.63 18.58
C MET A 97 -24.20 3.98 19.62
N ILE A 98 -24.40 4.65 20.76
CA ILE A 98 -25.31 4.20 21.82
C ILE A 98 -26.28 5.32 22.10
N SER A 99 -27.59 5.08 21.96
CA SER A 99 -28.59 6.14 22.18
C SER A 99 -29.93 5.60 22.70
N SER A 100 -30.70 6.48 23.33
CA SER A 100 -32.11 6.25 23.59
C SER A 100 -33.01 6.56 22.39
N GLU A 101 -32.49 7.23 21.40
CA GLU A 101 -33.17 7.48 20.13
C GLU A 101 -33.06 6.24 19.22
N ASP A 102 -34.21 5.70 18.81
CA ASP A 102 -34.30 4.52 17.97
C ASP A 102 -34.98 4.80 16.61
N THR A 103 -35.05 6.09 16.25
CA THR A 103 -35.63 6.49 14.95
C THR A 103 -34.81 5.97 13.77
N VAL A 104 -35.50 5.56 12.72
CA VAL A 104 -34.85 5.08 11.50
C VAL A 104 -33.90 6.13 10.91
N ASP A 105 -34.23 7.39 11.03
CA ASP A 105 -33.41 8.49 10.49
C ASP A 105 -32.13 8.68 11.29
N ALA A 106 -32.16 8.59 12.64
CA ALA A 106 -30.95 8.65 13.48
C ALA A 106 -30.01 7.47 13.20
N VAL A 107 -30.57 6.26 13.09
CA VAL A 107 -29.81 5.05 12.76
C VAL A 107 -29.16 5.18 11.39
N ARG A 108 -29.93 5.62 10.37
CA ARG A 108 -29.41 5.83 9.01
C ARG A 108 -28.29 6.86 9.00
N ARG A 109 -28.49 8.01 9.64
CA ARG A 109 -27.48 9.07 9.75
C ARG A 109 -26.18 8.56 10.37
N ALA A 110 -26.26 7.74 11.43
CA ALA A 110 -25.10 7.16 12.08
C ALA A 110 -24.27 6.32 11.08
N PHE A 111 -24.92 5.42 10.32
CA PHE A 111 -24.23 4.60 9.33
C PHE A 111 -23.71 5.41 8.14
N ASP A 112 -24.45 6.40 7.66
CA ASP A 112 -24.02 7.29 6.56
C ASP A 112 -22.75 8.09 6.94
N LEU A 113 -22.59 8.43 8.22
CA LEU A 113 -21.40 9.09 8.76
C LEU A 113 -20.25 8.13 9.08
N GLY A 114 -20.45 6.82 8.95
CA GLY A 114 -19.41 5.81 9.10
C GLY A 114 -19.38 5.09 10.45
N ALA A 115 -20.46 5.13 11.25
CA ALA A 115 -20.57 4.28 12.42
C ALA A 115 -20.49 2.80 12.04
N SER A 116 -19.80 2.02 12.85
CA SER A 116 -19.64 0.56 12.62
C SER A 116 -20.85 -0.22 13.10
N ASP A 117 -21.56 0.28 14.11
CA ASP A 117 -22.78 -0.32 14.66
C ASP A 117 -23.59 0.74 15.45
N TYR A 118 -24.84 0.36 15.79
CA TYR A 118 -25.77 1.19 16.56
C TYR A 118 -26.49 0.34 17.61
N ILE A 119 -26.54 0.82 18.86
CA ILE A 119 -27.17 0.12 19.98
C ILE A 119 -28.20 1.05 20.63
N SER A 120 -29.47 0.66 20.57
CA SER A 120 -30.56 1.39 21.23
C SER A 120 -30.63 1.04 22.71
N ARG A 121 -30.97 2.02 23.56
CA ARG A 121 -31.30 1.80 24.96
C ARG A 121 -32.81 1.49 25.13
N PRO A 122 -33.20 0.60 26.08
CA PRO A 122 -32.36 -0.17 27.01
C PRO A 122 -31.67 -1.33 26.30
N PHE A 123 -30.42 -1.69 26.70
CA PHE A 123 -29.64 -2.74 26.12
C PHE A 123 -29.28 -3.85 27.11
N ASP A 124 -29.05 -5.05 26.62
CA ASP A 124 -28.50 -6.18 27.35
C ASP A 124 -26.97 -6.20 27.33
N ALA A 125 -26.37 -6.42 28.51
CA ALA A 125 -24.91 -6.44 28.67
C ALA A 125 -24.20 -7.44 27.76
N LYS A 126 -24.81 -8.63 27.55
CA LYS A 126 -24.24 -9.65 26.65
C LYS A 126 -24.25 -9.21 25.21
N VAL A 127 -25.32 -8.53 24.79
CA VAL A 127 -25.47 -8.00 23.42
C VAL A 127 -24.42 -6.93 23.15
N VAL A 128 -24.27 -5.96 24.06
CA VAL A 128 -23.23 -4.93 23.95
C VAL A 128 -21.84 -5.54 23.85
N TYR A 129 -21.51 -6.44 24.77
CA TYR A 129 -20.23 -7.16 24.78
C TYR A 129 -19.98 -7.88 23.46
N GLN A 130 -20.96 -8.64 22.96
CA GLN A 130 -20.80 -9.41 21.74
C GLN A 130 -20.59 -8.51 20.50
N ARG A 131 -21.32 -7.38 20.41
CA ARG A 131 -21.16 -6.41 19.34
C ARG A 131 -19.77 -5.77 19.36
N ILE A 132 -19.26 -5.38 20.53
CA ILE A 132 -17.91 -4.86 20.71
C ILE A 132 -16.87 -5.87 20.21
N ILE A 133 -16.94 -7.12 20.66
CA ILE A 133 -16.00 -8.17 20.26
C ILE A 133 -16.03 -8.40 18.74
N ASN A 134 -17.24 -8.56 18.17
CA ASN A 134 -17.39 -8.79 16.74
C ASN A 134 -16.82 -7.63 15.91
N THR A 135 -17.09 -6.40 16.33
CA THR A 135 -16.59 -5.20 15.65
C THR A 135 -15.06 -5.10 15.73
N ILE A 136 -14.48 -5.31 16.93
CA ILE A 136 -13.03 -5.31 17.09
C ILE A 136 -12.36 -6.41 16.25
N GLN A 137 -12.94 -7.62 16.24
CA GLN A 137 -12.40 -8.75 15.45
C GLN A 137 -12.47 -8.47 13.95
N LEU A 138 -13.57 -7.87 13.47
CA LEU A 138 -13.73 -7.50 12.06
C LEU A 138 -12.64 -6.51 11.63
N TYR A 139 -12.44 -5.44 12.41
CA TYR A 139 -11.40 -4.44 12.13
C TYR A 139 -9.99 -5.00 12.23
N ALA A 140 -9.71 -5.87 13.20
CA ALA A 140 -8.42 -6.54 13.32
C ALA A 140 -8.14 -7.43 12.10
N LYS A 141 -9.16 -8.17 11.63
CA LYS A 141 -9.07 -9.00 10.41
C LYS A 141 -8.83 -8.14 9.16
N GLN A 142 -9.57 -7.05 9.01
CA GLN A 142 -9.42 -6.14 7.89
C GLN A 142 -8.00 -5.54 7.84
N ARG A 143 -7.49 -5.02 8.96
CA ARG A 143 -6.11 -4.50 9.06
C ARG A 143 -5.07 -5.56 8.71
N ARG A 144 -5.25 -6.79 9.20
CA ARG A 144 -4.35 -7.91 8.87
C ARG A 144 -4.35 -8.22 7.38
N LEU A 145 -5.52 -8.26 6.74
CA LEU A 145 -5.65 -8.50 5.30
C LEU A 145 -5.00 -7.38 4.48
N SER A 146 -5.19 -6.12 4.86
CA SER A 146 -4.55 -4.98 4.20
C SER A 146 -3.04 -5.01 4.31
N ALA A 147 -2.49 -5.34 5.50
CA ALA A 147 -1.06 -5.51 5.70
C ALA A 147 -0.50 -6.66 4.85
N MET A 148 -1.16 -7.83 4.85
CA MET A 148 -0.74 -8.97 4.02
C MET A 148 -0.77 -8.65 2.52
N ALA A 149 -1.78 -7.91 2.06
CA ALA A 149 -1.87 -7.47 0.66
C ALA A 149 -0.73 -6.52 0.29
N ALA A 150 -0.37 -5.58 1.18
CA ALA A 150 0.76 -4.68 0.98
C ALA A 150 2.10 -5.42 0.94
N ASP A 151 2.32 -6.38 1.86
CA ASP A 151 3.53 -7.22 1.89
C ASP A 151 3.65 -8.06 0.62
N LEU A 152 2.56 -8.70 0.19
CA LEU A 152 2.54 -9.51 -1.03
C LEU A 152 2.82 -8.68 -2.28
N ALA A 153 2.25 -7.46 -2.37
CA ALA A 153 2.53 -6.54 -3.46
C ALA A 153 4.02 -6.13 -3.49
N PHE A 154 4.60 -5.85 -2.33
CA PHE A 154 6.02 -5.53 -2.20
C PHE A 154 6.93 -6.70 -2.60
N GLU A 155 6.63 -7.92 -2.14
CA GLU A 155 7.40 -9.12 -2.51
C GLU A 155 7.30 -9.43 -3.99
N LYS A 156 6.09 -9.33 -4.58
CA LYS A 156 5.88 -9.51 -6.02
C LYS A 156 6.72 -8.53 -6.82
N GLU A 157 6.72 -7.27 -6.43
CA GLU A 157 7.51 -6.25 -7.12
C GLU A 157 9.02 -6.50 -7.00
N ARG A 158 9.47 -6.89 -5.79
CA ARG A 158 10.88 -7.25 -5.55
C ARG A 158 11.31 -8.43 -6.42
N ALA A 159 10.49 -9.49 -6.49
CA ALA A 159 10.77 -10.66 -7.32
C ALA A 159 10.82 -10.29 -8.81
N SER A 160 9.89 -9.50 -9.31
CA SER A 160 9.88 -9.04 -10.70
C SER A 160 11.13 -8.24 -11.04
N ARG A 161 11.54 -7.30 -10.20
CA ARG A 161 12.78 -6.52 -10.40
C ARG A 161 14.03 -7.40 -10.40
N MET A 162 14.09 -8.40 -9.52
CA MET A 162 15.19 -9.35 -9.48
C MET A 162 15.27 -10.17 -10.76
N MET A 163 14.14 -10.68 -11.25
CA MET A 163 14.09 -11.45 -12.50
C MET A 163 14.52 -10.62 -13.71
N ILE A 164 14.03 -9.38 -13.84
CA ILE A 164 14.45 -8.45 -14.89
C ILE A 164 15.96 -8.20 -14.81
N GLY A 165 16.50 -7.96 -13.62
CA GLY A 165 17.94 -7.77 -13.43
C GLY A 165 18.76 -8.99 -13.83
N ILE A 166 18.31 -10.21 -13.51
CA ILE A 166 18.98 -11.45 -13.91
C ILE A 166 18.92 -11.62 -15.42
N LEU A 167 17.76 -11.43 -16.05
CA LEU A 167 17.60 -11.54 -17.51
C LEU A 167 18.52 -10.54 -18.24
N SER A 168 18.52 -9.30 -17.79
CA SER A 168 19.39 -8.27 -18.36
C SER A 168 20.88 -8.62 -18.22
N GLN A 169 21.30 -9.17 -17.07
CA GLN A 169 22.68 -9.62 -16.88
C GLN A 169 23.07 -10.80 -17.80
N VAL A 170 22.12 -11.69 -18.09
CA VAL A 170 22.37 -12.80 -19.06
C VAL A 170 22.62 -12.23 -20.44
N VAL A 171 21.82 -11.25 -20.88
CA VAL A 171 22.00 -10.56 -22.16
C VAL A 171 23.35 -9.84 -22.22
N GLU A 172 23.71 -9.06 -21.22
CA GLU A 172 24.99 -8.34 -21.15
C GLU A 172 26.20 -9.27 -21.15
N LYS A 173 26.14 -10.36 -20.38
CA LYS A 173 27.21 -11.35 -20.38
C LYS A 173 27.44 -11.94 -21.77
N ARG A 174 26.37 -12.18 -22.52
CA ARG A 174 26.43 -12.67 -23.89
C ARG A 174 27.01 -11.63 -24.84
N ASN A 175 26.75 -10.34 -24.59
CA ASN A 175 27.28 -9.24 -25.40
C ASN A 175 28.72 -8.85 -25.06
N GLY A 176 29.35 -9.45 -24.05
CA GLY A 176 30.67 -9.04 -23.55
C GLY A 176 30.68 -7.73 -22.79
N GLU A 177 29.53 -7.19 -22.42
CA GLU A 177 29.40 -5.96 -21.68
C GLU A 177 29.57 -6.16 -20.15
N SER A 178 29.89 -5.08 -19.43
CA SER A 178 30.13 -5.18 -17.99
C SER A 178 28.81 -5.32 -17.21
N ARG A 179 28.81 -6.14 -16.15
CA ARG A 179 27.66 -6.34 -15.24
C ARG A 179 27.00 -5.06 -14.73
N ASP A 180 27.75 -3.96 -14.69
CA ASP A 180 27.25 -2.71 -14.12
C ASP A 180 26.55 -1.82 -15.14
N HIS A 181 26.54 -2.19 -16.42
CA HIS A 181 25.94 -1.38 -17.49
C HIS A 181 24.44 -1.19 -17.27
N VAL A 182 23.67 -2.26 -17.09
CA VAL A 182 22.20 -2.20 -16.85
C VAL A 182 21.87 -1.38 -15.62
N GLN A 183 22.64 -1.55 -14.53
CA GLN A 183 22.42 -0.77 -13.31
C GLN A 183 22.66 0.72 -13.56
N ARG A 184 23.72 1.07 -14.27
CA ARG A 184 23.98 2.46 -14.66
C ARG A 184 22.89 3.05 -15.54
N VAL A 185 22.41 2.29 -16.54
CA VAL A 185 21.31 2.71 -17.43
C VAL A 185 20.05 3.00 -16.60
N ALA A 186 19.64 2.10 -15.71
CA ALA A 186 18.47 2.29 -14.85
C ALA A 186 18.62 3.49 -13.91
N GLN A 187 19.80 3.68 -13.31
CA GLN A 187 20.10 4.82 -12.44
C GLN A 187 20.07 6.15 -13.20
N LEU A 188 20.74 6.23 -14.33
CA LEU A 188 20.76 7.43 -15.17
C LEU A 188 19.35 7.78 -15.66
N THR A 189 18.59 6.79 -16.12
CA THR A 189 17.18 6.99 -16.51
C THR A 189 16.37 7.55 -15.36
N SER A 190 16.51 6.99 -14.15
CA SER A 190 15.82 7.49 -12.96
C SER A 190 16.17 8.94 -12.62
N MET A 191 17.47 9.29 -12.69
CA MET A 191 17.95 10.66 -12.44
C MET A 191 17.44 11.65 -13.49
N LEU A 192 17.48 11.29 -14.76
CA LEU A 192 16.98 12.12 -15.86
C LEU A 192 15.47 12.37 -15.75
N LEU A 193 14.70 11.33 -15.46
CA LEU A 193 13.25 11.46 -15.26
C LEU A 193 12.90 12.29 -14.02
N ALA A 194 13.66 12.19 -12.95
CA ALA A 194 13.48 13.04 -11.77
C ALA A 194 13.78 14.52 -12.08
N GLY A 195 14.86 14.80 -12.80
CA GLY A 195 15.20 16.14 -13.25
C GLY A 195 14.19 16.72 -14.23
N LEU A 196 13.66 15.90 -15.16
CA LEU A 196 12.63 16.31 -16.11
C LEU A 196 11.33 16.70 -15.39
N ALA A 197 10.89 15.87 -14.43
CA ALA A 197 9.68 16.14 -13.64
C ALA A 197 9.77 17.42 -12.77
N GLN A 198 10.99 17.89 -12.46
CA GLN A 198 11.19 19.16 -11.76
C GLN A 198 11.22 20.36 -12.70
N LYS A 199 11.55 20.15 -13.98
CA LYS A 199 11.73 21.25 -14.93
C LYS A 199 10.49 21.56 -15.76
N THR A 200 9.56 20.65 -15.90
CA THR A 200 8.39 20.84 -16.77
C THR A 200 7.23 19.95 -16.37
N ASP A 201 6.02 20.50 -16.42
CA ASP A 201 4.75 19.79 -16.24
C ASP A 201 4.19 19.22 -17.56
N ARG A 202 4.91 19.42 -18.69
CA ARG A 202 4.49 18.93 -20.00
C ARG A 202 4.25 17.42 -20.03
N TYR A 203 5.01 16.67 -19.20
CA TYR A 203 4.91 15.23 -19.11
C TYR A 203 4.45 14.87 -17.70
N PRO A 204 3.28 14.22 -17.53
CA PRO A 204 2.74 13.84 -16.22
C PRO A 204 3.48 12.61 -15.66
N LEU A 205 4.76 12.77 -15.35
CA LEU A 205 5.64 11.70 -14.85
C LEU A 205 5.39 11.44 -13.36
N THR A 206 4.39 10.62 -13.06
CA THR A 206 4.17 10.16 -11.69
C THR A 206 5.38 9.38 -11.16
N ARG A 207 5.49 9.23 -9.84
CA ARG A 207 6.56 8.42 -9.22
C ARG A 207 6.56 6.98 -9.73
N GLU A 208 5.37 6.42 -9.93
CA GLU A 208 5.17 5.07 -10.45
C GLU A 208 5.65 4.95 -11.91
N MET A 209 5.22 5.87 -12.79
CA MET A 209 5.67 5.90 -14.19
C MET A 209 7.18 6.00 -14.30
N ARG A 210 7.82 6.88 -13.53
CA ARG A 210 9.29 7.02 -13.54
C ARG A 210 9.98 5.73 -13.14
N ARG A 211 9.43 5.01 -12.16
CA ARG A 211 9.96 3.73 -11.72
C ARG A 211 9.78 2.63 -12.78
N THR A 212 8.61 2.59 -13.41
CA THR A 212 8.33 1.68 -14.52
C THR A 212 9.31 1.88 -15.68
N ILE A 213 9.51 3.12 -16.12
CA ILE A 213 10.43 3.46 -17.20
C ILE A 213 11.88 3.06 -16.83
N ALA A 214 12.35 3.40 -15.64
CA ALA A 214 13.71 3.07 -15.21
C ALA A 214 13.95 1.55 -15.11
N THR A 215 12.94 0.78 -14.69
CA THR A 215 13.03 -0.68 -14.65
C THR A 215 12.98 -1.29 -16.05
N ALA A 216 12.10 -0.78 -16.91
CA ALA A 216 11.96 -1.24 -18.30
C ALA A 216 13.20 -0.93 -19.15
N ALA A 217 13.93 0.15 -18.84
CA ALA A 217 15.18 0.50 -19.52
C ALA A 217 16.25 -0.58 -19.41
N ALA A 218 16.18 -1.44 -18.38
CA ALA A 218 17.07 -2.58 -18.24
C ALA A 218 16.90 -3.63 -19.36
N LEU A 219 15.77 -3.62 -20.07
CA LEU A 219 15.46 -4.58 -21.13
C LEU A 219 15.77 -4.06 -22.54
N HIS A 220 16.32 -2.84 -22.69
CA HIS A 220 16.49 -2.20 -24.01
C HIS A 220 17.18 -3.09 -25.04
N ASP A 221 18.12 -3.89 -24.62
CA ASP A 221 18.98 -4.74 -25.45
C ASP A 221 18.58 -6.23 -25.48
N ILE A 222 17.40 -6.58 -24.95
CA ILE A 222 16.99 -7.99 -24.85
C ILE A 222 16.96 -8.71 -26.23
N GLY A 223 16.68 -7.97 -27.29
CA GLY A 223 16.68 -8.50 -28.67
C GLY A 223 18.03 -8.95 -29.16
N LYS A 224 19.14 -8.60 -28.52
CA LYS A 224 20.47 -9.14 -28.84
C LYS A 224 20.57 -10.66 -28.61
N MET A 225 19.59 -11.21 -27.85
CA MET A 225 19.48 -12.67 -27.69
C MET A 225 19.27 -13.42 -29.03
N GLU A 226 18.64 -12.77 -29.99
CA GLU A 226 18.39 -13.32 -31.34
C GLU A 226 19.56 -13.08 -32.34
N ILE A 227 20.57 -12.31 -31.96
CA ILE A 227 21.73 -12.02 -32.78
C ILE A 227 22.78 -13.14 -32.61
N CYS A 228 23.40 -13.58 -33.68
CA CYS A 228 24.45 -14.61 -33.62
C CYS A 228 25.69 -14.11 -32.86
N GLU A 229 26.32 -15.01 -32.12
CA GLU A 229 27.43 -14.70 -31.22
C GLU A 229 28.68 -14.22 -31.98
N ASP A 230 28.93 -14.77 -33.15
CA ASP A 230 30.02 -14.36 -34.02
C ASP A 230 29.93 -12.89 -34.44
N LEU A 231 28.71 -12.38 -34.62
CA LEU A 231 28.49 -11.00 -34.98
C LEU A 231 28.61 -10.06 -33.75
N LEU A 232 28.15 -10.51 -32.60
CA LEU A 232 28.25 -9.75 -31.34
C LEU A 232 29.71 -9.55 -30.91
N HIS A 233 30.56 -10.55 -31.16
CA HIS A 233 31.96 -10.53 -30.74
C HIS A 233 32.95 -10.34 -31.90
N LYS A 234 32.46 -9.88 -33.06
CA LYS A 234 33.32 -9.66 -34.20
C LYS A 234 34.41 -8.63 -33.90
N GLU A 235 35.66 -9.05 -34.05
CA GLU A 235 36.79 -8.14 -34.02
C GLU A 235 36.91 -7.37 -35.35
N GLY A 236 36.86 -6.04 -35.29
CA GLY A 236 37.02 -5.17 -36.43
C GLY A 236 35.72 -4.49 -36.92
N PRO A 237 35.78 -3.77 -38.05
CA PRO A 237 34.64 -3.02 -38.57
C PRO A 237 33.56 -3.96 -39.12
N LEU A 238 32.30 -3.62 -38.80
CA LEU A 238 31.13 -4.29 -39.34
C LEU A 238 30.91 -3.89 -40.81
N THR A 239 30.56 -4.83 -41.65
CA THR A 239 30.00 -4.55 -42.98
C THR A 239 28.61 -3.91 -42.83
N GLU A 240 28.11 -3.31 -43.88
CA GLU A 240 26.77 -2.69 -43.86
C GLU A 240 25.66 -3.73 -43.59
N ALA A 241 25.80 -4.95 -44.14
CA ALA A 241 24.84 -6.02 -43.87
C ALA A 241 24.88 -6.48 -42.41
N GLU A 242 26.04 -6.66 -41.83
CA GLU A 242 26.23 -7.02 -40.42
C GLU A 242 25.71 -5.92 -39.48
N ARG A 243 25.94 -4.66 -39.82
CA ARG A 243 25.40 -3.51 -39.08
C ARG A 243 23.86 -3.54 -39.04
N ARG A 244 23.22 -3.79 -40.19
CA ARG A 244 21.75 -3.91 -40.27
C ARG A 244 21.25 -5.08 -39.43
N THR A 245 21.94 -6.22 -39.48
CA THR A 245 21.60 -7.37 -38.62
C THR A 245 21.76 -7.03 -37.15
N LEU A 246 22.81 -6.33 -36.75
CA LEU A 246 22.97 -5.91 -35.35
C LEU A 246 21.88 -4.89 -34.93
N GLN A 247 21.53 -3.94 -35.80
CA GLN A 247 20.49 -2.96 -35.55
C GLN A 247 19.09 -3.57 -35.39
N SER A 248 18.85 -4.77 -35.99
CA SER A 248 17.56 -5.45 -35.88
C SER A 248 17.24 -5.89 -34.44
N HIS A 249 18.17 -5.86 -33.47
CA HIS A 249 17.91 -6.21 -32.09
C HIS A 249 16.80 -5.33 -31.47
N THR A 250 16.64 -4.08 -31.91
CA THR A 250 15.57 -3.19 -31.45
C THR A 250 14.19 -3.74 -31.82
N LEU A 251 14.06 -4.23 -33.06
CA LEU A 251 12.83 -4.82 -33.56
C LEU A 251 12.58 -6.19 -32.91
N LEU A 252 13.62 -7.03 -32.85
CA LEU A 252 13.53 -8.36 -32.25
C LEU A 252 13.14 -8.30 -30.77
N GLY A 253 13.74 -7.39 -30.01
CA GLY A 253 13.37 -7.18 -28.59
C GLY A 253 11.94 -6.71 -28.41
N ALA A 254 11.44 -5.83 -29.27
CA ALA A 254 10.05 -5.41 -29.28
C ALA A 254 9.10 -6.58 -29.61
N GLN A 255 9.44 -7.41 -30.62
CA GLN A 255 8.66 -8.59 -31.01
C GLN A 255 8.58 -9.63 -29.90
N MET A 256 9.69 -9.91 -29.21
CA MET A 256 9.71 -10.85 -28.05
C MET A 256 8.68 -10.46 -26.98
N LEU A 257 8.45 -9.16 -26.75
CA LEU A 257 7.46 -8.68 -25.80
C LEU A 257 6.04 -8.72 -26.36
N GLU A 258 5.86 -8.46 -27.66
CA GLU A 258 4.55 -8.45 -28.32
C GLU A 258 3.96 -9.87 -28.49
N GLU A 259 4.81 -10.87 -28.65
CA GLU A 259 4.41 -12.28 -28.82
C GLU A 259 3.80 -12.86 -27.53
N GLN A 260 4.02 -12.25 -26.38
CA GLN A 260 3.45 -12.70 -25.11
C GLN A 260 2.04 -12.13 -24.93
N PRO A 261 0.97 -12.96 -24.92
CA PRO A 261 -0.40 -12.48 -24.80
C PRO A 261 -0.65 -11.63 -23.54
N GLU A 262 0.03 -11.99 -22.43
CA GLU A 262 -0.08 -11.32 -21.14
C GLU A 262 0.53 -9.91 -21.14
N CYS A 263 1.41 -9.63 -22.10
CA CYS A 263 2.08 -8.33 -22.23
C CYS A 263 1.24 -7.27 -22.96
N ARG A 264 0.19 -7.66 -23.68
CA ARG A 264 -0.56 -6.75 -24.57
C ARG A 264 -1.21 -5.58 -23.83
N ASP A 265 -1.78 -5.83 -22.64
CA ASP A 265 -2.49 -4.83 -21.84
C ASP A 265 -1.66 -4.34 -20.64
N ASP A 266 -0.48 -4.90 -20.43
CA ASP A 266 0.39 -4.54 -19.31
C ASP A 266 1.18 -3.25 -19.59
N ALA A 267 1.09 -2.29 -18.68
CA ALA A 267 1.71 -0.97 -18.82
C ALA A 267 3.25 -1.05 -18.81
N PHE A 268 3.83 -1.98 -18.03
CA PHE A 268 5.27 -2.21 -18.00
C PHE A 268 5.75 -2.80 -19.32
N ALA A 269 5.07 -3.83 -19.84
CA ALA A 269 5.43 -4.47 -21.10
C ALA A 269 5.35 -3.50 -22.29
N ARG A 270 4.32 -2.65 -22.36
CA ARG A 270 4.23 -1.58 -23.37
C ARG A 270 5.38 -0.58 -23.27
N THR A 271 5.76 -0.21 -22.04
CA THR A 271 6.90 0.68 -21.82
C THR A 271 8.20 0.01 -22.27
N ALA A 272 8.42 -1.27 -21.92
CA ALA A 272 9.58 -2.04 -22.35
C ALA A 272 9.64 -2.21 -23.87
N TYR A 273 8.51 -2.51 -24.51
CA TYR A 273 8.37 -2.55 -25.98
C TYR A 273 8.84 -1.26 -26.63
N ASN A 274 8.33 -0.11 -26.17
CA ASN A 274 8.72 1.18 -26.73
C ASN A 274 10.21 1.47 -26.53
N ILE A 275 10.77 1.12 -25.37
CA ILE A 275 12.20 1.27 -25.09
C ILE A 275 13.03 0.36 -26.03
N CYS A 276 12.71 -0.93 -26.12
CA CYS A 276 13.39 -1.84 -27.05
C CYS A 276 13.33 -1.33 -28.48
N ARG A 277 12.18 -0.88 -28.92
CA ARG A 277 11.93 -0.46 -30.31
C ARG A 277 12.66 0.82 -30.70
N TRP A 278 12.77 1.80 -29.76
CA TRP A 278 13.12 3.17 -30.09
C TRP A 278 14.36 3.71 -29.36
N HIS A 279 15.10 2.94 -28.56
CA HIS A 279 16.23 3.46 -27.78
C HIS A 279 17.42 3.95 -28.61
N HIS A 280 17.49 3.60 -29.89
CA HIS A 280 18.48 4.12 -30.84
C HIS A 280 17.97 5.26 -31.70
N GLU A 281 16.67 5.61 -31.58
CA GLU A 281 16.12 6.72 -32.35
C GLU A 281 16.67 8.05 -31.82
N ARG A 282 16.95 8.93 -32.76
CA ARG A 282 17.35 10.28 -32.45
C ARG A 282 16.12 11.14 -32.24
N TYR A 283 16.29 12.24 -31.50
CA TYR A 283 15.24 13.20 -31.22
C TYR A 283 14.71 13.91 -32.51
N ASP A 284 15.52 13.97 -33.56
CA ASP A 284 15.24 14.57 -34.87
C ASP A 284 14.87 13.55 -35.98
N GLY A 285 14.79 12.26 -35.62
CA GLY A 285 14.46 11.17 -36.51
C GLY A 285 15.64 10.48 -37.17
#